data_bd95eb5146c302507908aa55db9097b8
#
_entry.id   bd95eb5146c302507908aa55db9097b8
#
_cell.length_a   1.000
_cell.length_b   1.000
_cell.length_c   1.000
_cell.angle_alpha   90.00
_cell.angle_beta   90.00
_cell.angle_gamma   90.00
#
_symmetry.space_group_name_H-M   'P 1'
#
loop_
_entity.id
_entity.type
_entity.pdbx_description
1 polymer ?
#
loop_
_entity_poly.entity_id
_entity_poly.type
_entity_poly.pdbx_seq_one_letter_code
_entity_poly.pdbx_strand_id
1 'polypeptide(L)'
;MGVLGGVISAISEAAAQYNPEPPPPRTHISTVDANESEEVRQFRRLFAQLAGDDMEVSPTELMNILNKVVTRHPDLKTDGFGLDTCRSMVAVMDSDTTGKLGFEEFKYLWNNIKKWQCVYKQFDTDRSGTIGAQELPGAFEAAGLGVQGNLGGGRIGGGVRGSLGGAGFPAAPPLWGVLARRYGDEGGNLDFDNFISCLVRLDAMFRAFKSLDRDGSGQIRVSLQEWLQLTMYS
;
A
#
# COMPACT_ATOMS: atom_id res chain seq x y z
N MET A 1 16.91 -8.80 22.62
CA MET A 1 15.66 -8.14 22.15
C MET A 1 15.86 -6.72 21.57
N GLY A 2 17.07 -6.15 21.60
CA GLY A 2 17.29 -4.75 21.17
C GLY A 2 17.49 -4.52 19.67
N VAL A 3 18.05 -5.47 18.93
CA VAL A 3 18.53 -5.25 17.56
C VAL A 3 17.37 -5.10 16.55
N LEU A 4 16.41 -6.00 16.55
CA LEU A 4 15.25 -5.92 15.64
C LEU A 4 14.40 -4.67 15.89
N GLY A 5 14.35 -4.21 17.13
CA GLY A 5 13.66 -2.99 17.51
C GLY A 5 14.26 -1.73 16.89
N GLY A 6 15.58 -1.62 16.92
CA GLY A 6 16.30 -0.52 16.28
C GLY A 6 16.23 -0.56 14.76
N VAL A 7 16.29 -1.77 14.17
CA VAL A 7 16.17 -1.98 12.72
C VAL A 7 14.84 -1.47 12.19
N ILE A 8 13.72 -1.84 12.81
CA ILE A 8 12.39 -1.42 12.36
C ILE A 8 12.20 0.10 12.50
N SER A 9 12.71 0.71 13.56
CA SER A 9 12.67 2.17 13.74
C SER A 9 13.47 2.90 12.65
N ALA A 10 14.69 2.42 12.38
CA ALA A 10 15.55 2.98 11.33
C ALA A 10 14.97 2.81 9.92
N ILE A 11 14.32 1.67 9.62
CA ILE A 11 13.57 1.48 8.36
C ILE A 11 12.45 2.51 8.27
N SER A 12 11.72 2.75 9.35
CA SER A 12 10.62 3.71 9.38
C SER A 12 11.10 5.14 9.10
N GLU A 13 12.25 5.54 9.63
CA GLU A 13 12.84 6.87 9.40
C GLU A 13 13.38 7.01 7.98
N ALA A 14 14.08 6.01 7.46
CA ALA A 14 14.60 6.01 6.09
C ALA A 14 13.49 6.04 5.04
N ALA A 15 12.38 5.32 5.28
CA ALA A 15 11.24 5.28 4.37
C ALA A 15 10.43 6.60 4.34
N ALA A 16 10.44 7.39 5.41
CA ALA A 16 9.71 8.66 5.48
C ALA A 16 10.22 9.73 4.51
N GLN A 17 11.46 9.61 4.04
CA GLN A 17 12.10 10.59 3.15
C GLN A 17 12.02 10.20 1.67
N TYR A 18 11.52 9.00 1.35
CA TYR A 18 11.51 8.47 0.00
C TYR A 18 10.13 8.57 -0.67
N ASN A 19 10.10 9.12 -1.89
CA ASN A 19 8.88 9.19 -2.72
C ASN A 19 8.87 7.96 -3.65
N PRO A 20 7.93 7.00 -3.48
CA PRO A 20 7.98 5.75 -4.24
C PRO A 20 7.63 5.96 -5.71
N GLU A 21 8.54 5.58 -6.60
CA GLU A 21 8.19 5.25 -7.98
C GLU A 21 7.69 3.79 -8.03
N PRO A 22 6.72 3.48 -8.91
CA PRO A 22 6.28 2.10 -9.10
C PRO A 22 7.47 1.22 -9.49
N PRO A 23 7.51 -0.06 -9.04
CA PRO A 23 8.61 -0.95 -9.36
C PRO A 23 8.79 -1.04 -10.88
N PRO A 24 10.03 -0.94 -11.38
CA PRO A 24 10.30 -1.08 -12.81
C PRO A 24 9.86 -2.46 -13.28
N PRO A 25 9.36 -2.58 -14.52
CA PRO A 25 9.09 -3.89 -15.09
C PRO A 25 10.39 -4.69 -15.15
N ARG A 26 10.36 -5.84 -14.53
CA ARG A 26 11.36 -6.90 -14.35
C ARG A 26 12.67 -6.73 -15.12
N THR A 27 13.77 -6.54 -14.42
CA THR A 27 15.09 -6.94 -14.86
C THR A 27 15.71 -7.81 -13.77
N HIS A 28 16.06 -9.03 -14.13
CA HIS A 28 16.72 -10.00 -13.27
C HIS A 28 18.01 -9.43 -12.67
N ILE A 29 18.17 -9.70 -11.36
CA ILE A 29 19.39 -9.53 -10.56
C ILE A 29 19.86 -8.07 -10.44
N SER A 30 19.66 -7.53 -9.26
CA SER A 30 20.18 -6.24 -8.85
C SER A 30 21.70 -6.20 -8.98
N THR A 31 22.21 -5.73 -10.11
CA THR A 31 23.47 -5.03 -10.10
C THR A 31 23.27 -3.88 -9.14
N VAL A 32 23.99 -3.89 -8.01
CA VAL A 32 24.07 -2.77 -7.09
C VAL A 32 24.47 -1.57 -7.95
N ASP A 33 23.50 -0.70 -8.23
CA ASP A 33 23.76 0.47 -9.05
C ASP A 33 24.83 1.31 -8.34
N ALA A 34 25.93 1.59 -9.04
CA ALA A 34 27.05 2.37 -8.50
C ALA A 34 26.62 3.79 -8.07
N ASN A 35 25.39 4.20 -8.41
CA ASN A 35 24.76 5.47 -8.10
C ASN A 35 23.63 5.40 -7.05
N GLU A 36 23.51 4.29 -6.31
CA GLU A 36 22.49 4.13 -5.28
C GLU A 36 22.70 5.18 -4.15
N SER A 37 21.63 5.87 -3.75
CA SER A 37 21.70 6.84 -2.65
C SER A 37 22.07 6.17 -1.32
N GLU A 38 22.65 6.91 -0.39
CA GLU A 38 23.02 6.36 0.93
C GLU A 38 21.79 5.86 1.70
N GLU A 39 20.63 6.50 1.53
CA GLU A 39 19.36 6.09 2.14
C GLU A 39 18.91 4.71 1.62
N VAL A 40 19.01 4.47 0.32
CA VAL A 40 18.68 3.17 -0.29
C VAL A 40 19.65 2.09 0.19
N ARG A 41 20.95 2.41 0.30
CA ARG A 41 21.95 1.48 0.86
C ARG A 41 21.66 1.12 2.32
N GLN A 42 21.28 2.11 3.14
CA GLN A 42 20.88 1.86 4.54
C GLN A 42 19.64 0.99 4.60
N PHE A 43 18.62 1.28 3.78
CA PHE A 43 17.42 0.47 3.71
C PHE A 43 17.73 -0.97 3.27
N ARG A 44 18.62 -1.15 2.29
CA ARG A 44 19.06 -2.48 1.84
C ARG A 44 19.76 -3.27 2.94
N ARG A 45 20.61 -2.63 3.74
CA ARG A 45 21.25 -3.30 4.91
C ARG A 45 20.21 -3.75 5.94
N LEU A 46 19.19 -2.92 6.18
CA LEU A 46 18.11 -3.24 7.10
C LEU A 46 17.21 -4.36 6.54
N PHE A 47 16.92 -4.31 5.25
CA PHE A 47 16.19 -5.38 4.57
C PHE A 47 16.92 -6.72 4.70
N ALA A 48 18.22 -6.77 4.44
CA ALA A 48 19.02 -8.00 4.58
C ALA A 48 18.95 -8.61 5.99
N GLN A 49 18.81 -7.79 7.03
CA GLN A 49 18.64 -8.28 8.40
C GLN A 49 17.23 -8.84 8.68
N LEU A 50 16.24 -8.44 7.90
CA LEU A 50 14.85 -8.90 8.01
C LEU A 50 14.57 -10.13 7.14
N ALA A 51 15.13 -10.13 5.92
CA ALA A 51 14.92 -11.15 4.90
C ALA A 51 15.81 -12.41 5.10
N GLY A 52 16.82 -12.31 5.96
CA GLY A 52 17.71 -13.43 6.21
C GLY A 52 18.61 -13.79 5.02
N ASP A 53 19.00 -15.06 4.94
CA ASP A 53 20.01 -15.54 3.97
C ASP A 53 19.51 -15.60 2.54
N ASP A 54 18.20 -15.76 2.33
CA ASP A 54 17.59 -15.83 0.99
C ASP A 54 17.30 -14.47 0.37
N MET A 55 17.46 -13.39 1.14
CA MET A 55 17.24 -12.01 0.70
C MET A 55 15.80 -11.74 0.18
N GLU A 56 14.85 -12.48 0.70
CA GLU A 56 13.43 -12.39 0.38
C GLU A 56 12.59 -12.39 1.66
N VAL A 57 11.44 -11.74 1.64
CA VAL A 57 10.50 -11.69 2.77
C VAL A 57 9.26 -12.54 2.46
N SER A 58 9.11 -13.63 3.17
CA SER A 58 7.93 -14.49 3.09
C SER A 58 6.69 -13.83 3.74
N PRO A 59 5.48 -14.33 3.48
CA PRO A 59 4.26 -13.84 4.14
C PRO A 59 4.31 -13.89 5.67
N THR A 60 4.94 -14.92 6.24
CA THR A 60 5.10 -15.07 7.70
C THR A 60 6.05 -14.03 8.28
N GLU A 61 7.16 -13.77 7.60
CA GLU A 61 8.11 -12.74 8.01
C GLU A 61 7.50 -11.34 7.88
N LEU A 62 6.78 -11.08 6.78
CA LEU A 62 6.03 -9.84 6.60
C LEU A 62 5.05 -9.61 7.75
N MET A 63 4.26 -10.61 8.11
CA MET A 63 3.33 -10.56 9.24
C MET A 63 4.05 -10.21 10.55
N ASN A 64 5.17 -10.86 10.83
CA ASN A 64 5.96 -10.60 12.04
C ASN A 64 6.55 -9.18 12.05
N ILE A 65 6.99 -8.68 10.89
CA ILE A 65 7.52 -7.31 10.74
C ILE A 65 6.41 -6.30 11.00
N LEU A 66 5.27 -6.42 10.32
CA LEU A 66 4.15 -5.49 10.44
C LEU A 66 3.59 -5.47 11.86
N ASN A 67 3.36 -6.63 12.47
CA ASN A 67 2.85 -6.72 13.84
C ASN A 67 3.82 -6.13 14.88
N LYS A 68 5.13 -6.27 14.67
CA LYS A 68 6.12 -5.58 15.51
C LYS A 68 6.07 -4.05 15.36
N VAL A 69 5.75 -3.55 14.19
CA VAL A 69 5.62 -2.11 13.95
C VAL A 69 4.38 -1.57 14.64
N VAL A 70 3.22 -2.19 14.43
CA VAL A 70 1.96 -1.68 15.01
C VAL A 70 1.95 -1.73 16.53
N THR A 71 2.61 -2.69 17.17
CA THR A 71 2.73 -2.73 18.65
C THR A 71 3.44 -1.51 19.25
N ARG A 72 4.14 -0.72 18.42
CA ARG A 72 4.82 0.52 18.86
C ARG A 72 3.96 1.77 18.66
N HIS A 73 2.81 1.60 18.02
CA HIS A 73 1.86 2.67 17.72
C HIS A 73 0.52 2.38 18.39
N PRO A 74 0.39 2.59 19.72
CA PRO A 74 -0.83 2.29 20.46
C PRO A 74 -2.01 3.18 20.05
N ASP A 75 -1.74 4.23 19.29
CA ASP A 75 -2.70 5.12 18.66
C ASP A 75 -3.38 4.52 17.42
N LEU A 76 -2.88 3.38 16.92
CA LEU A 76 -3.50 2.66 15.80
C LEU A 76 -4.33 1.49 16.35
N LYS A 77 -5.63 1.56 16.13
CA LYS A 77 -6.52 0.44 16.45
C LYS A 77 -6.32 -0.66 15.41
N THR A 78 -5.98 -1.85 15.86
CA THR A 78 -5.74 -3.01 15.01
C THR A 78 -5.74 -4.28 15.85
N ASP A 79 -6.31 -5.35 15.30
CA ASP A 79 -6.17 -6.72 15.82
C ASP A 79 -4.85 -7.37 15.36
N GLY A 80 -4.10 -6.66 14.53
CA GLY A 80 -2.87 -7.11 13.91
C GLY A 80 -3.07 -7.74 12.54
N PHE A 81 -2.00 -7.74 11.76
CA PHE A 81 -2.01 -8.34 10.43
C PHE A 81 -2.08 -9.87 10.53
N GLY A 82 -3.10 -10.46 9.93
CA GLY A 82 -3.23 -11.90 9.81
C GLY A 82 -2.34 -12.48 8.70
N LEU A 83 -2.05 -13.79 8.78
CA LEU A 83 -1.23 -14.46 7.77
C LEU A 83 -1.87 -14.42 6.37
N ASP A 84 -3.18 -14.59 6.27
CA ASP A 84 -3.89 -14.56 4.98
C ASP A 84 -3.87 -13.17 4.34
N THR A 85 -3.95 -12.12 5.16
CA THR A 85 -3.74 -10.74 4.72
C THR A 85 -2.33 -10.55 4.16
N CYS A 86 -1.31 -11.04 4.86
CA CYS A 86 0.08 -10.94 4.40
C CYS A 86 0.34 -11.79 3.16
N ARG A 87 -0.28 -12.97 3.01
CA ARG A 87 -0.25 -13.75 1.78
C ARG A 87 -0.84 -12.97 0.60
N SER A 88 -1.97 -12.32 0.81
CA SER A 88 -2.59 -11.47 -0.23
C SER A 88 -1.70 -10.28 -0.58
N MET A 89 -1.07 -9.63 0.40
CA MET A 89 -0.12 -8.54 0.16
C MET A 89 1.09 -9.00 -0.66
N VAL A 90 1.68 -10.15 -0.31
CA VAL A 90 2.78 -10.73 -1.07
C VAL A 90 2.32 -11.05 -2.48
N ALA A 91 1.20 -11.76 -2.66
CA ALA A 91 0.71 -12.17 -3.98
C ALA A 91 0.50 -11.00 -4.94
N VAL A 92 0.01 -9.83 -4.46
CA VAL A 92 -0.21 -8.66 -5.31
C VAL A 92 1.05 -7.82 -5.54
N MET A 93 2.09 -7.98 -4.73
CA MET A 93 3.36 -7.26 -4.85
C MET A 93 4.46 -8.09 -5.51
N ASP A 94 4.37 -9.41 -5.44
CA ASP A 94 5.29 -10.39 -6.03
C ASP A 94 5.23 -10.33 -7.57
N SER A 95 6.14 -9.57 -8.14
CA SER A 95 6.18 -9.34 -9.60
C SER A 95 6.94 -10.42 -10.36
N ASP A 96 7.79 -11.16 -9.68
CA ASP A 96 8.64 -12.22 -10.26
C ASP A 96 8.14 -13.64 -9.97
N THR A 97 7.03 -13.76 -9.24
CA THR A 97 6.34 -15.02 -8.93
C THR A 97 7.16 -15.99 -8.07
N THR A 98 7.98 -15.46 -7.17
CA THR A 98 8.75 -16.26 -6.19
C THR A 98 7.90 -16.70 -4.99
N GLY A 99 6.75 -16.06 -4.76
CA GLY A 99 5.91 -16.25 -3.58
C GLY A 99 6.42 -15.50 -2.35
N LYS A 100 7.40 -14.62 -2.52
CA LYS A 100 8.02 -13.79 -1.50
C LYS A 100 8.27 -12.38 -2.03
N LEU A 101 8.72 -11.47 -1.19
CA LEU A 101 9.06 -10.11 -1.59
C LEU A 101 10.57 -9.93 -1.63
N GLY A 102 11.11 -9.65 -2.80
CA GLY A 102 12.46 -9.16 -2.98
C GLY A 102 12.62 -7.71 -2.49
N PHE A 103 13.84 -7.20 -2.54
CA PHE A 103 14.17 -5.86 -2.01
C PHE A 103 13.30 -4.74 -2.59
N GLU A 104 13.13 -4.68 -3.92
CA GLU A 104 12.38 -3.60 -4.56
C GLU A 104 10.89 -3.67 -4.25
N GLU A 105 10.31 -4.87 -4.22
CA GLU A 105 8.91 -5.11 -3.89
C GLU A 105 8.60 -4.77 -2.43
N PHE A 106 9.46 -5.21 -1.52
CA PHE A 106 9.35 -4.88 -0.11
C PHE A 106 9.51 -3.36 0.12
N LYS A 107 10.47 -2.72 -0.52
CA LYS A 107 10.69 -1.27 -0.46
C LYS A 107 9.44 -0.50 -0.93
N TYR A 108 8.85 -0.92 -2.04
CA TYR A 108 7.62 -0.31 -2.56
C TYR A 108 6.46 -0.45 -1.57
N LEU A 109 6.20 -1.68 -1.11
CA LEU A 109 5.14 -1.95 -0.12
C LEU A 109 5.35 -1.14 1.16
N TRP A 110 6.56 -1.15 1.70
CA TRP A 110 6.90 -0.46 2.94
C TRP A 110 6.67 1.04 2.86
N ASN A 111 7.12 1.67 1.78
CA ASN A 111 6.95 3.10 1.57
C ASN A 111 5.46 3.49 1.46
N ASN A 112 4.67 2.67 0.77
CA ASN A 112 3.23 2.88 0.70
C ASN A 112 2.57 2.73 2.07
N ILE A 113 2.89 1.70 2.84
CA ILE A 113 2.35 1.51 4.21
C ILE A 113 2.68 2.73 5.08
N LYS A 114 3.90 3.27 5.01
CA LYS A 114 4.28 4.48 5.75
C LYS A 114 3.46 5.71 5.35
N LYS A 115 3.30 5.92 4.06
CA LYS A 115 2.45 6.99 3.52
C LYS A 115 1.00 6.84 4.01
N TRP A 116 0.45 5.66 3.90
CA TRP A 116 -0.93 5.37 4.29
C TRP A 116 -1.15 5.43 5.81
N GLN A 117 -0.14 5.12 6.61
CA GLN A 117 -0.18 5.35 8.06
C GLN A 117 -0.36 6.84 8.39
N CYS A 118 0.36 7.73 7.68
CA CYS A 118 0.18 9.16 7.86
C CYS A 118 -1.24 9.61 7.46
N VAL A 119 -1.74 9.09 6.34
CA VAL A 119 -3.12 9.36 5.90
C VAL A 119 -4.13 8.87 6.93
N TYR A 120 -3.97 7.64 7.43
CA TYR A 120 -4.86 7.09 8.48
C TYR A 120 -4.95 8.02 9.68
N LYS A 121 -3.81 8.44 10.24
CA LYS A 121 -3.76 9.37 11.38
C LYS A 121 -4.35 10.76 11.09
N GLN A 122 -4.26 11.21 9.84
CA GLN A 122 -4.80 12.50 9.42
C GLN A 122 -6.32 12.47 9.29
N PHE A 123 -6.88 11.36 8.85
CA PHE A 123 -8.30 11.22 8.57
C PHE A 123 -9.13 10.61 9.72
N ASP A 124 -8.50 9.95 10.68
CA ASP A 124 -9.12 9.61 11.98
C ASP A 124 -9.29 10.90 12.81
N THR A 125 -10.26 11.71 12.39
CA THR A 125 -10.46 13.07 12.91
C THR A 125 -11.11 13.08 14.30
N ASP A 126 -11.93 12.09 14.57
CA ASP A 126 -12.63 11.90 15.85
C ASP A 126 -11.79 11.07 16.85
N ARG A 127 -10.61 10.59 16.42
CA ARG A 127 -9.70 9.75 17.20
C ARG A 127 -10.36 8.47 17.72
N SER A 128 -11.25 7.92 16.92
CA SER A 128 -11.88 6.62 17.19
C SER A 128 -10.90 5.46 17.07
N GLY A 129 -9.75 5.70 16.43
CA GLY A 129 -8.77 4.70 16.05
C GLY A 129 -9.19 3.89 14.81
N THR A 130 -10.23 4.32 14.10
CA THR A 130 -10.74 3.70 12.87
C THR A 130 -11.06 4.76 11.83
N ILE A 131 -11.08 4.38 10.54
CA ILE A 131 -11.58 5.24 9.46
C ILE A 131 -13.04 4.88 9.19
N GLY A 132 -13.94 5.81 9.49
CA GLY A 132 -15.36 5.65 9.28
C GLY A 132 -15.77 5.84 7.82
N ALA A 133 -17.00 5.37 7.48
CA ALA A 133 -17.52 5.44 6.12
C ALA A 133 -17.55 6.85 5.52
N GLN A 134 -17.66 7.89 6.36
CA GLN A 134 -17.64 9.30 5.93
C GLN A 134 -16.22 9.83 5.64
N GLU A 135 -15.21 9.26 6.30
CA GLU A 135 -13.80 9.64 6.17
C GLU A 135 -13.11 8.90 5.03
N LEU A 136 -13.62 7.71 4.67
CA LEU A 136 -13.06 6.84 3.63
C LEU A 136 -12.77 7.56 2.31
N PRO A 137 -13.69 8.32 1.69
CA PRO A 137 -13.44 8.94 0.40
C PRO A 137 -12.24 9.89 0.42
N GLY A 138 -12.15 10.72 1.46
CA GLY A 138 -11.04 11.66 1.63
C GLY A 138 -9.71 10.95 1.93
N ALA A 139 -9.74 9.92 2.77
CA ALA A 139 -8.56 9.13 3.10
C ALA A 139 -8.00 8.41 1.85
N PHE A 140 -8.86 7.85 1.01
CA PHE A 140 -8.43 7.19 -0.23
C PHE A 140 -7.88 8.18 -1.26
N GLU A 141 -8.47 9.36 -1.39
CA GLU A 141 -7.95 10.44 -2.23
C GLU A 141 -6.55 10.86 -1.77
N ALA A 142 -6.36 11.08 -0.47
CA ALA A 142 -5.08 11.45 0.10
C ALA A 142 -4.04 10.31 -0.01
N ALA A 143 -4.47 9.06 0.02
CA ALA A 143 -3.60 7.89 -0.20
C ALA A 143 -3.06 7.81 -1.65
N GLY A 144 -3.60 8.62 -2.57
CA GLY A 144 -3.24 8.63 -3.98
C GLY A 144 -4.08 7.67 -4.83
N LEU A 145 -5.13 7.11 -4.24
CA LEU A 145 -6.12 6.26 -4.90
C LEU A 145 -7.40 7.06 -5.19
N GLY A 146 -7.26 8.38 -5.27
CA GLY A 146 -8.34 9.33 -5.48
C GLY A 146 -8.97 9.17 -6.84
N VAL A 147 -10.23 8.95 -6.75
CA VAL A 147 -11.21 8.90 -7.79
C VAL A 147 -11.63 10.32 -8.08
N GLN A 148 -11.06 10.95 -9.08
CA GLN A 148 -11.55 12.22 -9.56
C GLN A 148 -12.91 12.02 -10.25
N GLY A 149 -13.97 12.07 -9.46
CA GLY A 149 -15.30 12.33 -9.97
C GLY A 149 -15.38 13.79 -10.37
N ASN A 150 -15.63 14.05 -11.63
CA ASN A 150 -16.01 15.35 -12.14
C ASN A 150 -17.44 15.66 -11.60
N LEU A 151 -17.53 16.05 -10.32
CA LEU A 151 -18.76 16.61 -9.77
C LEU A 151 -18.73 18.09 -10.08
N GLY A 152 -19.55 18.46 -11.06
CA GLY A 152 -19.77 19.85 -11.42
C GLY A 152 -20.07 20.72 -10.21
N GLY A 153 -19.32 21.83 -10.08
CA GLY A 153 -19.70 23.06 -9.43
C GLY A 153 -19.68 23.05 -7.90
N GLY A 154 -18.57 23.49 -7.30
CA GLY A 154 -18.53 23.93 -5.92
C GLY A 154 -17.10 24.23 -5.47
N ARG A 155 -16.62 25.45 -5.69
CA ARG A 155 -15.38 25.97 -5.09
C ARG A 155 -15.48 25.91 -3.57
N ILE A 156 -14.65 25.13 -2.93
CA ILE A 156 -14.24 25.37 -1.55
C ILE A 156 -12.71 25.40 -1.53
N GLY A 157 -12.17 26.45 -0.89
CA GLY A 157 -10.83 26.93 -1.10
C GLY A 157 -9.72 26.16 -0.42
N GLY A 158 -8.54 26.34 -0.98
CA GLY A 158 -7.26 26.46 -0.29
C GLY A 158 -6.62 25.18 0.23
N GLY A 159 -5.76 24.55 -0.55
CA GLY A 159 -4.87 23.51 -0.04
C GLY A 159 -3.93 22.98 -1.11
N VAL A 160 -2.69 23.27 -0.95
CA VAL A 160 -1.44 22.69 -1.49
C VAL A 160 -1.58 21.75 -2.71
N ARG A 161 -1.22 22.28 -3.86
CA ARG A 161 -0.97 21.51 -5.09
C ARG A 161 0.31 20.68 -4.92
N GLY A 162 0.15 19.39 -4.62
CA GLY A 162 1.12 18.35 -4.89
C GLY A 162 0.72 17.64 -6.18
N SER A 163 1.38 17.97 -7.29
CA SER A 163 1.16 17.33 -8.58
C SER A 163 1.73 15.92 -8.56
N LEU A 164 0.89 14.92 -8.39
CA LEU A 164 1.17 13.56 -8.82
C LEU A 164 0.09 13.19 -9.84
N GLY A 165 0.52 13.07 -11.09
CA GLY A 165 -0.36 12.69 -12.21
C GLY A 165 -0.89 11.27 -12.05
N GLY A 166 -1.95 11.12 -11.28
CA GLY A 166 -2.75 9.91 -11.19
C GLY A 166 -4.05 10.12 -11.96
N ALA A 167 -4.29 9.33 -13.00
CA ALA A 167 -5.62 9.20 -13.58
C ALA A 167 -6.53 8.59 -12.53
N GLY A 168 -7.22 9.43 -11.75
CA GLY A 168 -8.20 8.99 -10.77
C GLY A 168 -9.45 8.49 -11.48
N PHE A 169 -9.91 7.32 -11.12
CA PHE A 169 -11.19 6.78 -11.60
C PHE A 169 -12.33 7.25 -10.71
N PRO A 170 -13.51 7.62 -11.27
CA PRO A 170 -14.67 7.98 -10.47
C PRO A 170 -15.21 6.76 -9.71
N ALA A 171 -14.88 6.59 -8.40
CA ALA A 171 -15.57 5.61 -7.57
C ALA A 171 -16.99 6.08 -7.35
N ALA A 172 -17.91 5.38 -7.98
CA ALA A 172 -19.32 5.60 -7.73
C ALA A 172 -19.64 5.28 -6.24
N PRO A 173 -20.62 5.96 -5.63
CA PRO A 173 -21.05 5.71 -4.26
C PRO A 173 -21.22 4.22 -3.88
N PRO A 174 -21.62 3.31 -4.81
CA PRO A 174 -21.68 1.88 -4.51
C PRO A 174 -20.36 1.23 -4.10
N LEU A 175 -19.20 1.73 -4.60
CA LEU A 175 -17.91 1.12 -4.27
C LEU A 175 -17.55 1.28 -2.80
N TRP A 176 -17.78 2.45 -2.22
CA TRP A 176 -17.50 2.71 -0.80
C TRP A 176 -18.27 1.75 0.12
N GLY A 177 -19.53 1.49 -0.20
CA GLY A 177 -20.34 0.52 0.54
C GLY A 177 -19.84 -0.92 0.40
N VAL A 178 -19.24 -1.28 -0.74
CA VAL A 178 -18.61 -2.61 -0.92
C VAL A 178 -17.34 -2.71 -0.09
N LEU A 179 -16.49 -1.69 -0.11
CA LEU A 179 -15.24 -1.66 0.65
C LEU A 179 -15.51 -1.68 2.16
N ALA A 180 -16.46 -0.86 2.64
CA ALA A 180 -16.85 -0.85 4.05
C ALA A 180 -17.39 -2.23 4.51
N ARG A 181 -18.20 -2.92 3.69
CA ARG A 181 -18.70 -4.27 4.02
C ARG A 181 -17.63 -5.34 3.99
N ARG A 182 -16.58 -5.17 3.14
CA ARG A 182 -15.53 -6.18 3.00
C ARG A 182 -14.43 -6.04 4.05
N TYR A 183 -14.07 -4.81 4.39
CA TYR A 183 -12.92 -4.50 5.22
C TYR A 183 -13.28 -3.84 6.55
N GLY A 184 -14.51 -3.39 6.71
CA GLY A 184 -14.98 -2.75 7.93
C GLY A 184 -15.59 -3.71 8.93
N ASP A 185 -15.74 -3.21 10.13
CA ASP A 185 -16.55 -3.83 11.19
C ASP A 185 -18.06 -3.77 10.86
N GLU A 186 -18.92 -4.19 11.79
CA GLU A 186 -20.38 -4.15 11.63
C GLU A 186 -20.90 -2.71 11.36
N GLY A 187 -20.19 -1.69 11.82
CA GLY A 187 -20.47 -0.28 11.54
C GLY A 187 -19.89 0.24 10.23
N GLY A 188 -19.09 -0.56 9.54
CA GLY A 188 -18.40 -0.18 8.30
C GLY A 188 -17.13 0.64 8.54
N ASN A 189 -16.57 0.65 9.76
CA ASN A 189 -15.34 1.34 10.10
C ASN A 189 -14.14 0.43 9.88
N LEU A 190 -13.09 0.95 9.28
CA LEU A 190 -11.86 0.22 9.01
C LEU A 190 -10.83 0.52 10.10
N ASP A 191 -10.35 -0.50 10.78
CA ASP A 191 -9.16 -0.43 11.60
C ASP A 191 -7.89 -0.37 10.74
N PHE A 192 -6.73 -0.23 11.35
CA PHE A 192 -5.51 0.09 10.62
C PHE A 192 -5.09 -1.03 9.65
N ASP A 193 -5.08 -2.29 10.08
CA ASP A 193 -4.64 -3.41 9.24
C ASP A 193 -5.62 -3.66 8.08
N ASN A 194 -6.92 -3.53 8.30
CA ASN A 194 -7.93 -3.62 7.25
C ASN A 194 -7.86 -2.43 6.27
N PHE A 195 -7.59 -1.23 6.77
CA PHE A 195 -7.35 -0.06 5.91
C PHE A 195 -6.13 -0.28 5.01
N ILE A 196 -5.00 -0.73 5.56
CA ILE A 196 -3.79 -1.03 4.77
C ILE A 196 -4.04 -2.15 3.77
N SER A 197 -4.72 -3.24 4.18
CA SER A 197 -5.08 -4.35 3.29
C SER A 197 -5.91 -3.88 2.09
N CYS A 198 -6.90 -3.05 2.35
CA CYS A 198 -7.73 -2.46 1.31
C CYS A 198 -6.92 -1.62 0.33
N LEU A 199 -6.01 -0.77 0.82
CA LEU A 199 -5.19 0.09 -0.01
C LEU A 199 -4.18 -0.70 -0.85
N VAL A 200 -3.53 -1.72 -0.29
CA VAL A 200 -2.61 -2.60 -1.02
C VAL A 200 -3.32 -3.26 -2.21
N ARG A 201 -4.52 -3.78 -1.97
CA ARG A 201 -5.30 -4.42 -3.02
C ARG A 201 -5.73 -3.44 -4.10
N LEU A 202 -6.25 -2.28 -3.72
CA LEU A 202 -6.67 -1.26 -4.68
C LEU A 202 -5.50 -0.71 -5.48
N ASP A 203 -4.35 -0.46 -4.87
CA ASP A 203 -3.14 -0.04 -5.56
C ASP A 203 -2.74 -1.06 -6.65
N ALA A 204 -2.74 -2.36 -6.31
CA ALA A 204 -2.45 -3.41 -7.27
C ALA A 204 -3.47 -3.46 -8.42
N MET A 205 -4.77 -3.34 -8.12
CA MET A 205 -5.83 -3.31 -9.13
C MET A 205 -5.71 -2.09 -10.04
N PHE A 206 -5.42 -0.91 -9.51
CA PHE A 206 -5.22 0.31 -10.31
C PHE A 206 -3.97 0.20 -11.19
N ARG A 207 -2.87 -0.33 -10.68
CA ARG A 207 -1.65 -0.57 -11.48
C ARG A 207 -1.93 -1.56 -12.62
N ALA A 208 -2.62 -2.65 -12.34
CA ALA A 208 -3.01 -3.64 -13.35
C ALA A 208 -3.94 -3.02 -14.40
N PHE A 209 -4.96 -2.28 -13.98
CA PHE A 209 -5.85 -1.57 -14.90
C PHE A 209 -5.09 -0.59 -15.78
N LYS A 210 -4.25 0.26 -15.19
CA LYS A 210 -3.44 1.24 -15.92
C LYS A 210 -2.48 0.60 -16.93
N SER A 211 -1.95 -0.57 -16.63
CA SER A 211 -1.08 -1.31 -17.57
C SER A 211 -1.83 -1.85 -18.79
N LEU A 212 -3.12 -2.10 -18.65
CA LEU A 212 -4.01 -2.62 -19.70
C LEU A 212 -4.73 -1.52 -20.47
N ASP A 213 -5.00 -0.39 -19.86
CA ASP A 213 -5.61 0.81 -20.48
C ASP A 213 -4.54 1.62 -21.22
N ARG A 214 -4.11 1.10 -22.38
CA ARG A 214 -3.00 1.66 -23.16
C ARG A 214 -3.34 3.00 -23.83
N ASP A 215 -4.61 3.22 -24.12
CA ASP A 215 -5.10 4.44 -24.79
C ASP A 215 -5.62 5.50 -23.81
N GLY A 216 -5.62 5.19 -22.51
CA GLY A 216 -6.10 6.10 -21.47
C GLY A 216 -7.61 6.37 -21.55
N SER A 217 -8.36 5.46 -22.16
CA SER A 217 -9.82 5.61 -22.35
C SER A 217 -10.65 5.38 -21.09
N GLY A 218 -10.02 4.83 -20.03
CA GLY A 218 -10.73 4.39 -18.82
C GLY A 218 -11.49 3.08 -19.02
N GLN A 219 -11.20 2.33 -20.08
CA GLN A 219 -11.81 1.04 -20.39
C GLN A 219 -10.75 0.02 -20.76
N ILE A 220 -10.92 -1.22 -20.30
CA ILE A 220 -10.07 -2.35 -20.70
C ILE A 220 -10.91 -3.46 -21.29
N ARG A 221 -10.32 -4.20 -22.23
CA ARG A 221 -10.88 -5.46 -22.75
C ARG A 221 -9.94 -6.57 -22.37
N VAL A 222 -10.45 -7.56 -21.65
CA VAL A 222 -9.70 -8.70 -21.17
C VAL A 222 -10.42 -10.00 -21.50
N SER A 223 -9.69 -11.06 -21.75
CA SER A 223 -10.22 -12.40 -21.88
C SER A 223 -10.67 -12.93 -20.51
N LEU A 224 -11.45 -14.00 -20.49
CA LEU A 224 -11.84 -14.68 -19.24
C LEU A 224 -10.60 -15.11 -18.42
N GLN A 225 -9.56 -15.59 -19.10
CA GLN A 225 -8.34 -16.03 -18.44
C GLN A 225 -7.59 -14.85 -17.77
N GLU A 226 -7.45 -13.74 -18.48
CA GLU A 226 -6.85 -12.53 -17.91
C GLU A 226 -7.68 -11.97 -16.75
N TRP A 227 -9.02 -11.97 -16.91
CA TRP A 227 -9.91 -11.56 -15.82
C TRP A 227 -9.73 -12.42 -14.57
N LEU A 228 -9.68 -13.73 -14.71
CA LEU A 228 -9.44 -14.64 -13.59
C LEU A 228 -8.07 -14.40 -12.94
N GLN A 229 -7.02 -14.20 -13.75
CA GLN A 229 -5.70 -13.85 -13.21
C GLN A 229 -5.74 -12.55 -12.42
N LEU A 230 -6.35 -11.48 -12.96
CA LEU A 230 -6.46 -10.19 -12.29
C LEU A 230 -7.26 -10.27 -10.97
N THR A 231 -8.30 -11.07 -10.92
CA THR A 231 -9.20 -11.13 -9.77
C THR A 231 -8.79 -12.14 -8.71
N MET A 232 -8.07 -13.20 -9.08
CA MET A 232 -7.60 -14.22 -8.13
C MET A 232 -6.34 -13.80 -7.38
N TYR A 233 -5.52 -12.95 -8.01
CA TYR A 233 -4.31 -12.38 -7.37
C TYR A 233 -4.58 -11.07 -6.62
N SER A 234 -5.79 -10.53 -6.70
CA SER A 234 -6.15 -9.25 -6.06
C SER A 234 -7.07 -9.41 -4.87
#